data_e4da62fafa75cebd0425e8d1e17c7e1a
#
_entry.id   e4da62fafa75cebd0425e8d1e17c7e1a
#
_cell.length_a   1.000
_cell.length_b   1.000
_cell.length_c   1.000
_cell.angle_alpha   90.00
_cell.angle_beta   90.00
_cell.angle_gamma   90.00
#
_symmetry.space_group_name_H-M   'P 1'
#
loop_
_entity.id
_entity.type
_entity.pdbx_description
1 polymer ?
#
loop_
_entity_poly.entity_id
_entity_poly.type
_entity_poly.pdbx_seq_one_letter_code
_entity_poly.pdbx_strand_id
1 'polypeptide(L)'
;MFENRVIYAVNICVQLGIIIFILLAGLNAGNEDPLYTSLEISLAKYRQSLESDDVTMQNGIFRLEMNGRRTNIKSQLLIGFYSIGRVLQKSSTPFREVQIVIYYDLKERQEVLAKAPAEKVMDLSQGRLSSEQFFVVIGY
;
A
#
# COMPACT_ATOMS: atom_id res chain seq x y z
N MET A 1 10.54 -58.81 -8.50
CA MET A 1 11.00 -57.78 -9.46
C MET A 1 9.95 -56.63 -9.63
N PHE A 2 8.69 -56.88 -9.45
CA PHE A 2 7.63 -55.86 -9.55
C PHE A 2 7.45 -55.02 -8.29
N GLU A 3 7.66 -55.54 -7.09
CA GLU A 3 7.49 -54.84 -5.81
C GLU A 3 8.46 -53.67 -5.66
N ASN A 4 9.71 -53.79 -6.08
CA ASN A 4 10.69 -52.70 -5.96
C ASN A 4 10.37 -51.47 -6.85
N ARG A 5 9.73 -51.70 -8.00
CA ARG A 5 9.34 -50.59 -8.89
C ARG A 5 8.18 -49.75 -8.35
N VAL A 6 7.25 -50.38 -7.66
CA VAL A 6 6.11 -49.67 -7.04
C VAL A 6 6.59 -48.83 -5.87
N ILE A 7 7.52 -49.30 -5.05
CA ILE A 7 8.09 -48.57 -3.92
C ILE A 7 8.86 -47.37 -4.39
N TYR A 8 9.64 -47.46 -5.47
CA TYR A 8 10.37 -46.28 -6.04
C TYR A 8 9.41 -45.24 -6.62
N ALA A 9 8.35 -45.67 -7.31
CA ALA A 9 7.37 -44.75 -7.87
C ALA A 9 6.60 -43.96 -6.79
N VAL A 10 6.20 -44.63 -5.71
CA VAL A 10 5.52 -44.01 -4.56
C VAL A 10 6.46 -43.00 -3.85
N ASN A 11 7.73 -43.35 -3.64
CA ASN A 11 8.70 -42.45 -3.02
C ASN A 11 8.99 -41.21 -3.86
N ILE A 12 9.07 -41.32 -5.17
CA ILE A 12 9.26 -40.16 -6.07
C ILE A 12 8.03 -39.24 -6.06
N CYS A 13 6.83 -39.79 -6.06
CA CYS A 13 5.60 -38.99 -5.98
C CYS A 13 5.47 -38.26 -4.63
N VAL A 14 5.84 -38.89 -3.53
CA VAL A 14 5.83 -38.26 -2.20
C VAL A 14 6.87 -37.15 -2.11
N GLN A 15 8.08 -37.36 -2.62
CA GLN A 15 9.12 -36.33 -2.63
C GLN A 15 8.77 -35.16 -3.54
N LEU A 16 8.21 -35.39 -4.73
CA LEU A 16 7.70 -34.33 -5.62
C LEU A 16 6.55 -33.56 -4.97
N GLY A 17 5.63 -34.21 -4.30
CA GLY A 17 4.53 -33.59 -3.57
C GLY A 17 5.03 -32.67 -2.44
N ILE A 18 6.04 -33.09 -1.68
CA ILE A 18 6.66 -32.30 -0.62
C ILE A 18 7.39 -31.09 -1.19
N ILE A 19 8.12 -31.22 -2.30
CA ILE A 19 8.83 -30.12 -2.95
C ILE A 19 7.84 -29.08 -3.49
N ILE A 20 6.73 -29.50 -4.12
CA ILE A 20 5.68 -28.61 -4.61
C ILE A 20 4.99 -27.90 -3.44
N PHE A 21 4.76 -28.58 -2.32
CA PHE A 21 4.15 -27.97 -1.13
C PHE A 21 5.07 -26.95 -0.47
N ILE A 22 6.38 -27.19 -0.42
CA ILE A 22 7.38 -26.24 0.09
C ILE A 22 7.50 -25.02 -0.84
N LEU A 23 7.44 -25.22 -2.16
CA LEU A 23 7.44 -24.12 -3.14
C LEU A 23 6.17 -23.26 -3.04
N LEU A 24 4.99 -23.87 -2.83
CA LEU A 24 3.73 -23.17 -2.63
C LEU A 24 3.67 -22.46 -1.27
N ALA A 25 4.23 -23.05 -0.21
CA ALA A 25 4.34 -22.42 1.10
C ALA A 25 5.37 -21.26 1.10
N GLY A 26 6.43 -21.37 0.30
CA GLY A 26 7.39 -20.28 0.10
C GLY A 26 6.85 -19.09 -0.70
N LEU A 27 5.81 -19.30 -1.51
CA LEU A 27 5.10 -18.23 -2.23
C LEU A 27 4.12 -17.46 -1.34
N ASN A 28 3.72 -18.04 -0.20
CA ASN A 28 2.87 -17.39 0.80
C ASN A 28 3.64 -16.85 2.02
N ALA A 29 4.97 -16.89 2.04
CA ALA A 29 5.78 -16.10 2.96
C ALA A 29 5.67 -14.65 2.46
N GLY A 30 4.77 -13.87 3.07
CA GLY A 30 4.38 -12.54 2.65
C GLY A 30 5.61 -11.68 2.34
N ASN A 31 5.84 -11.44 1.06
CA ASN A 31 6.56 -10.27 0.62
C ASN A 31 5.65 -9.09 0.99
N GLU A 32 5.73 -8.64 2.24
CA GLU A 32 5.21 -7.33 2.60
C GLU A 32 5.92 -6.35 1.68
N ASP A 33 5.16 -5.70 0.81
CA ASP A 33 5.71 -4.72 -0.11
C ASP A 33 6.50 -3.70 0.72
N PRO A 34 7.81 -3.50 0.46
CA PRO A 34 8.63 -2.57 1.25
C PRO A 34 8.05 -1.15 1.26
N LEU A 35 7.22 -0.79 0.26
CA LEU A 35 6.50 0.48 0.23
C LEU A 35 5.40 0.50 1.29
N TYR A 36 4.67 -0.61 1.47
CA TYR A 36 3.63 -0.73 2.49
C TYR A 36 4.24 -0.55 3.90
N THR A 37 5.28 -1.30 4.24
CA THR A 37 5.96 -1.20 5.54
C THR A 37 6.50 0.21 5.78
N SER A 38 7.07 0.85 4.76
CA SER A 38 7.57 2.23 4.86
C SER A 38 6.43 3.24 5.11
N LEU A 39 5.27 3.01 4.49
CA LEU A 39 4.08 3.84 4.68
C LEU A 39 3.50 3.67 6.07
N GLU A 40 3.37 2.43 6.55
CA GLU A 40 2.90 2.11 7.90
C GLU A 40 3.75 2.82 8.96
N ILE A 41 5.08 2.72 8.87
CA ILE A 41 6.00 3.43 9.78
C ILE A 41 5.81 4.95 9.70
N SER A 42 5.59 5.50 8.50
CA SER A 42 5.38 6.93 8.32
C SER A 42 4.07 7.40 8.94
N LEU A 43 2.98 6.67 8.73
CA LEU A 43 1.64 6.98 9.27
C LEU A 43 1.56 6.79 10.78
N ALA A 44 2.25 5.78 11.34
CA ALA A 44 2.29 5.52 12.78
C ALA A 44 2.82 6.73 13.58
N LYS A 45 3.71 7.54 13.01
CA LYS A 45 4.20 8.80 13.62
C LYS A 45 3.09 9.81 13.87
N TYR A 46 2.02 9.74 13.08
CA TYR A 46 0.84 10.58 13.20
C TYR A 46 -0.34 9.87 13.87
N ARG A 47 -0.07 8.71 14.51
CA ARG A 47 -1.10 7.89 15.18
C ARG A 47 -2.20 7.42 14.22
N GLN A 48 -1.83 7.19 12.96
CA GLN A 48 -2.70 6.57 11.97
C GLN A 48 -2.33 5.09 11.86
N SER A 49 -3.33 4.22 11.98
CA SER A 49 -3.17 2.79 11.70
C SER A 49 -3.36 2.55 10.20
N LEU A 50 -2.73 1.52 9.69
CA LEU A 50 -2.82 1.07 8.32
C LEU A 50 -3.14 -0.43 8.32
N GLU A 51 -4.15 -0.83 7.57
CA GLU A 51 -4.46 -2.23 7.30
C GLU A 51 -4.03 -2.59 5.87
N SER A 52 -3.80 -3.86 5.60
CA SER A 52 -3.30 -4.31 4.29
C SER A 52 -4.21 -3.91 3.14
N ASP A 53 -5.52 -3.88 3.38
CA ASP A 53 -6.53 -3.56 2.38
C ASP A 53 -6.68 -2.05 2.13
N ASP A 54 -6.08 -1.22 2.98
CA ASP A 54 -6.12 0.24 2.85
C ASP A 54 -5.24 0.77 1.70
N VAL A 55 -4.35 -0.06 1.17
CA VAL A 55 -3.39 0.36 0.14
C VAL A 55 -3.57 -0.45 -1.14
N THR A 56 -3.69 0.25 -2.25
CA THR A 56 -3.70 -0.33 -3.59
C THR A 56 -2.67 0.35 -4.48
N MET A 57 -1.84 -0.44 -5.14
CA MET A 57 -0.79 0.03 -6.06
C MET A 57 -0.99 -0.64 -7.42
N GLN A 58 -1.70 0.01 -8.33
CA GLN A 58 -2.04 -0.55 -9.65
C GLN A 58 -2.00 0.52 -10.74
N ASN A 59 -1.55 0.14 -11.93
CA ASN A 59 -1.59 0.99 -13.12
C ASN A 59 -0.91 2.37 -12.95
N GLY A 60 0.15 2.46 -12.15
CA GLY A 60 0.83 3.71 -11.83
C GLY A 60 0.05 4.64 -10.90
N ILE A 61 -0.96 4.13 -10.23
CA ILE A 61 -1.74 4.83 -9.20
C ILE A 61 -1.40 4.23 -7.83
N PHE A 62 -1.06 5.09 -6.89
CA PHE A 62 -0.94 4.75 -5.48
C PHE A 62 -2.19 5.24 -4.77
N ARG A 63 -3.01 4.33 -4.25
CA ARG A 63 -4.27 4.66 -3.55
C ARG A 63 -4.16 4.25 -2.08
N LEU A 64 -4.52 5.18 -1.20
CA LEU A 64 -4.62 4.99 0.24
C LEU A 64 -6.05 5.28 0.69
N GLU A 65 -6.62 4.38 1.48
CA GLU A 65 -7.91 4.55 2.14
C GLU A 65 -7.68 4.78 3.64
N MET A 66 -8.40 5.73 4.23
CA MET A 66 -8.24 6.12 5.64
C MET A 66 -9.61 6.35 6.26
N ASN A 67 -9.75 6.02 7.54
CA ASN A 67 -10.90 6.43 8.32
C ASN A 67 -10.60 7.78 9.01
N GLY A 68 -11.59 8.66 9.00
CA GLY A 68 -11.40 10.01 9.49
C GLY A 68 -12.58 10.61 10.22
N ARG A 69 -12.43 11.87 10.58
CA ARG A 69 -13.50 12.70 11.13
C ARG A 69 -13.68 13.92 10.24
N ARG A 70 -14.92 14.34 10.00
CA ARG A 70 -15.24 15.51 9.17
C ARG A 70 -14.41 16.75 9.52
N THR A 71 -14.13 16.97 10.79
CA THR A 71 -13.38 18.13 11.28
C THR A 71 -11.88 18.08 10.94
N ASN A 72 -11.35 16.92 10.56
CA ASN A 72 -9.90 16.70 10.39
C ASN A 72 -9.51 16.28 8.96
N ILE A 73 -10.45 16.28 8.01
CA ILE A 73 -10.22 15.76 6.65
C ILE A 73 -8.99 16.41 6.01
N LYS A 74 -8.90 17.75 6.06
CA LYS A 74 -7.77 18.47 5.45
C LYS A 74 -6.42 18.07 6.06
N SER A 75 -6.35 17.93 7.38
CA SER A 75 -5.14 17.47 8.07
C SER A 75 -4.79 16.04 7.74
N GLN A 76 -5.79 15.17 7.62
CA GLN A 76 -5.58 13.76 7.27
C GLN A 76 -5.12 13.59 5.82
N LEU A 77 -5.70 14.34 4.88
CA LEU A 77 -5.21 14.40 3.51
C LEU A 77 -3.73 14.82 3.46
N LEU A 78 -3.37 15.87 4.21
CA LEU A 78 -1.99 16.34 4.26
C LEU A 78 -1.04 15.27 4.81
N ILE A 79 -1.40 14.61 5.91
CA ILE A 79 -0.63 13.52 6.51
C ILE A 79 -0.47 12.37 5.50
N GLY A 80 -1.55 11.96 4.85
CA GLY A 80 -1.53 10.88 3.87
C GLY A 80 -0.63 11.21 2.67
N PHE A 81 -0.82 12.36 2.03
CA PHE A 81 0.02 12.78 0.90
C PHE A 81 1.49 12.94 1.29
N TYR A 82 1.77 13.56 2.43
CA TYR A 82 3.14 13.72 2.93
C TYR A 82 3.82 12.36 3.18
N SER A 83 3.11 11.43 3.82
CA SER A 83 3.63 10.09 4.11
C SER A 83 3.89 9.31 2.84
N ILE A 84 2.95 9.31 1.89
CA ILE A 84 3.13 8.68 0.58
C ILE A 84 4.30 9.33 -0.17
N GLY A 85 4.41 10.64 -0.20
CA GLY A 85 5.51 11.34 -0.87
C GLY A 85 6.89 10.90 -0.36
N ARG A 86 7.04 10.69 0.94
CA ARG A 86 8.28 10.15 1.52
C ARG A 86 8.58 8.72 1.10
N VAL A 87 7.55 7.92 0.93
CA VAL A 87 7.68 6.53 0.45
C VAL A 87 8.05 6.52 -1.03
N LEU A 88 7.40 7.33 -1.85
CA LEU A 88 7.66 7.42 -3.29
C LEU A 88 9.08 7.85 -3.62
N GLN A 89 9.70 8.71 -2.80
CA GLN A 89 11.11 9.12 -2.97
C GLN A 89 12.08 7.94 -2.91
N LYS A 90 11.73 6.87 -2.21
CA LYS A 90 12.55 5.67 -2.05
C LYS A 90 12.13 4.54 -2.99
N SER A 91 11.04 4.72 -3.70
CA SER A 91 10.50 3.71 -4.61
C SER A 91 11.22 3.74 -5.95
N SER A 92 11.55 2.56 -6.47
CA SER A 92 11.96 2.38 -7.87
C SER A 92 10.77 2.28 -8.83
N THR A 93 9.56 2.08 -8.31
CA THR A 93 8.34 1.97 -9.11
C THR A 93 7.84 3.36 -9.49
N PRO A 94 7.63 3.65 -10.79
CA PRO A 94 7.11 4.93 -11.21
C PRO A 94 5.60 5.00 -10.97
N PHE A 95 5.17 5.90 -10.10
CA PHE A 95 3.77 6.28 -9.94
C PHE A 95 3.52 7.62 -10.63
N ARG A 96 2.37 7.77 -11.27
CA ARG A 96 1.94 9.01 -11.92
C ARG A 96 0.93 9.80 -11.07
N GLU A 97 0.11 9.10 -10.29
CA GLU A 97 -0.96 9.70 -9.50
C GLU A 97 -1.02 9.05 -8.12
N VAL A 98 -1.35 9.86 -7.13
CA VAL A 98 -1.69 9.44 -5.77
C VAL A 98 -3.14 9.78 -5.51
N GLN A 99 -3.90 8.83 -4.98
CA GLN A 99 -5.27 9.00 -4.56
C GLN A 99 -5.39 8.73 -3.06
N ILE A 100 -6.10 9.59 -2.34
CA ILE A 100 -6.46 9.36 -0.95
C ILE A 100 -7.97 9.41 -0.82
N VAL A 101 -8.54 8.37 -0.22
CA VAL A 101 -9.96 8.31 0.15
C VAL A 101 -10.05 8.37 1.66
N ILE A 102 -10.82 9.32 2.17
CA ILE A 102 -11.12 9.42 3.60
C ILE A 102 -12.61 9.11 3.79
N TYR A 103 -12.87 8.05 4.54
CA TYR A 103 -14.21 7.71 4.99
C TYR A 103 -14.48 8.36 6.35
N TYR A 104 -15.65 8.95 6.50
CA TYR A 104 -16.08 9.54 7.77
C TYR A 104 -17.58 9.35 7.98
N ASP A 105 -17.98 9.24 9.24
CA ASP A 105 -19.37 9.05 9.61
C ASP A 105 -20.04 10.40 9.91
N LEU A 106 -21.20 10.61 9.29
CA LEU A 106 -22.18 11.61 9.66
C LEU A 106 -23.46 10.87 10.12
N LYS A 107 -24.56 11.07 9.41
CA LYS A 107 -25.76 10.22 9.56
C LYS A 107 -25.59 8.91 8.80
N GLU A 108 -24.84 8.97 7.70
CA GLU A 108 -24.43 7.87 6.85
C GLU A 108 -22.93 7.97 6.58
N ARG A 109 -22.30 6.87 6.15
CA ARG A 109 -20.91 6.85 5.75
C ARG A 109 -20.71 7.73 4.52
N GLN A 110 -19.82 8.68 4.63
CA GLN A 110 -19.43 9.60 3.57
C GLN A 110 -17.98 9.37 3.17
N GLU A 111 -17.60 9.79 1.98
CA GLU A 111 -16.22 9.72 1.51
C GLU A 111 -15.76 11.03 0.88
N VAL A 112 -14.48 11.31 1.01
CA VAL A 112 -13.76 12.35 0.27
C VAL A 112 -12.64 11.69 -0.50
N LEU A 113 -12.64 11.86 -1.83
CA LEU A 113 -11.55 11.44 -2.71
C LEU A 113 -10.74 12.67 -3.11
N ALA A 114 -9.46 12.66 -2.77
CA ALA A 114 -8.48 13.63 -3.24
C ALA A 114 -7.45 12.95 -4.15
N LYS A 115 -7.05 13.64 -5.23
CA LYS A 115 -6.08 13.15 -6.22
C LYS A 115 -4.98 14.17 -6.42
N ALA A 116 -3.76 13.69 -6.58
CA ALA A 116 -2.62 14.53 -6.87
C ALA A 116 -1.64 13.82 -7.82
N PRO A 117 -0.96 14.56 -8.72
CA PRO A 117 0.18 14.01 -9.45
C PRO A 117 1.28 13.56 -8.47
N ALA A 118 1.86 12.39 -8.68
CA ALA A 118 2.88 11.83 -7.78
C ALA A 118 4.08 12.78 -7.60
N GLU A 119 4.47 13.51 -8.66
CA GLU A 119 5.51 14.54 -8.61
C GLU A 119 5.19 15.62 -7.57
N LYS A 120 3.95 16.12 -7.54
CA LYS A 120 3.52 17.17 -6.59
C LYS A 120 3.46 16.67 -5.16
N VAL A 121 3.12 15.39 -4.98
CA VAL A 121 3.15 14.71 -3.67
C VAL A 121 4.59 14.60 -3.16
N MET A 122 5.54 14.27 -4.03
CA MET A 122 6.97 14.29 -3.68
C MET A 122 7.46 15.70 -3.37
N ASP A 123 7.05 16.72 -4.14
CA ASP A 123 7.39 18.12 -3.90
C ASP A 123 6.92 18.59 -2.52
N LEU A 124 5.70 18.22 -2.12
CA LEU A 124 5.18 18.48 -0.79
C LEU A 124 6.06 17.84 0.29
N SER A 125 6.38 16.55 0.15
CA SER A 125 7.15 15.82 1.17
C SER A 125 8.61 16.27 1.28
N GLN A 126 9.14 16.91 0.24
CA GLN A 126 10.48 17.50 0.21
C GLN A 126 10.52 18.98 0.61
N GLY A 127 9.36 19.58 0.92
CA GLY A 127 9.25 20.98 1.28
C GLY A 127 9.40 21.95 0.10
N ARG A 128 9.31 21.46 -1.16
CA ARG A 128 9.31 22.32 -2.36
C ARG A 128 7.96 23.00 -2.60
N LEU A 129 6.89 22.43 -2.06
CA LEU A 129 5.56 23.04 -1.98
C LEU A 129 5.15 23.19 -0.52
N SER A 130 4.58 24.32 -0.17
CA SER A 130 3.88 24.47 1.11
C SER A 130 2.55 23.71 1.09
N SER A 131 1.98 23.47 2.26
CA SER A 131 0.67 22.82 2.37
C SER A 131 -0.42 23.60 1.63
N GLU A 132 -0.40 24.92 1.73
CA GLU A 132 -1.36 25.81 1.08
C GLU A 132 -1.23 25.73 -0.44
N GLN A 133 0.00 25.81 -0.96
CA GLN A 133 0.27 25.67 -2.39
C GLN A 133 -0.16 24.30 -2.91
N PHE A 134 0.09 23.24 -2.15
CA PHE A 134 -0.30 21.90 -2.52
C PHE A 134 -1.83 21.75 -2.62
N PHE A 135 -2.58 22.28 -1.64
CA PHE A 135 -4.04 22.24 -1.71
C PHE A 135 -4.62 23.01 -2.89
N VAL A 136 -4.00 24.12 -3.29
CA VAL A 136 -4.39 24.83 -4.52
C VAL A 136 -4.15 23.94 -5.76
N VAL A 137 -3.02 23.24 -5.82
CA VAL A 137 -2.68 22.35 -6.95
C VAL A 137 -3.70 21.21 -7.10
N ILE A 138 -4.18 20.64 -6.01
CA ILE A 138 -5.15 19.53 -6.05
C ILE A 138 -6.62 19.98 -6.10
N GLY A 139 -6.86 21.30 -6.10
CA GLY A 139 -8.22 21.85 -6.19
C GLY A 139 -9.08 21.60 -4.95
N TYR A 140 -8.47 21.65 -3.76
CA TYR A 140 -9.13 21.36 -2.48
C TYR A 140 -9.27 22.59 -1.60
#